data_47205618d14eade8b7ad62079e33a743
#
_entry.id   47205618d14eade8b7ad62079e33a743
#
_cell.length_a   1.000
_cell.length_b   1.000
_cell.length_c   1.000
_cell.angle_alpha   90.00
_cell.angle_beta   90.00
_cell.angle_gamma   90.00
#
_symmetry.space_group_name_H-M   'P 1'
#
loop_
_entity.id
_entity.type
_entity.pdbx_description
1 polymer ?
#
loop_
_entity_poly.entity_id
_entity_poly.type
_entity_poly.pdbx_seq_one_letter_code
_entity_poly.pdbx_strand_id
1 'polypeptide(L)'
;VVLVDTSIWVRFLHNRGPSAKELRFLLEGGVVCGHDLVFGELFIGDPSGRLKLLALYPNFHQSPMLSHQDVVDFVRSRRLHGRGAGWIDVHLLASALVSGHQFWTADSDLLSIARELGVAYEPKY
;
A
#
# COMPACT_ATOMS: atom_id res chain seq x y z
N VAL A 1 -9.01 -7.96 3.74
CA VAL A 1 -8.48 -6.62 4.02
C VAL A 1 -7.32 -6.33 3.10
N VAL A 2 -7.33 -5.17 2.48
CA VAL A 2 -6.36 -4.80 1.44
C VAL A 2 -5.61 -3.54 1.87
N LEU A 3 -4.29 -3.65 1.99
CA LEU A 3 -3.41 -2.51 2.15
C LEU A 3 -3.12 -1.95 0.75
N VAL A 4 -3.46 -0.69 0.53
CA VAL A 4 -3.40 -0.04 -0.78
C VAL A 4 -2.18 0.85 -0.85
N ASP A 5 -1.31 0.58 -1.83
CA ASP A 5 -0.10 1.36 -2.06
C ASP A 5 -0.42 2.78 -2.53
N THR A 6 0.49 3.69 -2.28
CA THR A 6 0.38 5.09 -2.70
C THR A 6 0.09 5.22 -4.20
N SER A 7 0.69 4.37 -5.05
CA SER A 7 0.48 4.42 -6.49
C SER A 7 -0.99 4.28 -6.89
N ILE A 8 -1.72 3.41 -6.20
CA ILE A 8 -3.16 3.21 -6.43
C ILE A 8 -3.96 4.41 -5.93
N TRP A 9 -3.61 4.93 -4.73
CA TRP A 9 -4.27 6.12 -4.19
C TRP A 9 -4.12 7.32 -5.12
N VAL A 10 -2.94 7.52 -5.69
CA VAL A 10 -2.69 8.63 -6.62
C VAL A 10 -3.58 8.51 -7.85
N ARG A 11 -3.72 7.33 -8.42
CA ARG A 11 -4.65 7.09 -9.53
C ARG A 11 -6.09 7.38 -9.15
N PHE A 12 -6.49 6.98 -7.96
CA PHE A 12 -7.84 7.22 -7.43
C PHE A 12 -8.12 8.72 -7.30
N LEU A 13 -7.17 9.47 -6.76
CA LEU A 13 -7.32 10.92 -6.57
C LEU A 13 -7.38 11.67 -7.91
N HIS A 14 -6.75 11.14 -8.94
CA HIS A 14 -6.83 11.70 -10.29
C HIS A 14 -7.95 11.07 -11.13
N ASN A 15 -8.74 10.20 -10.54
CA ASN A 15 -9.82 9.48 -11.21
C ASN A 15 -9.35 8.78 -12.49
N ARG A 16 -8.21 8.10 -12.42
CA ARG A 16 -7.57 7.44 -13.56
C ARG A 16 -7.80 5.94 -13.57
N GLY A 17 -8.26 5.44 -14.72
CA GLY A 17 -8.31 4.02 -15.02
C GLY A 17 -9.28 3.21 -14.17
N PRO A 18 -9.30 1.88 -14.39
CA PRO A 18 -10.21 0.99 -13.68
C PRO A 18 -9.87 0.84 -12.19
N SER A 19 -8.62 1.13 -11.79
CA SER A 19 -8.24 1.03 -10.38
C SER A 19 -9.00 2.01 -9.48
N ALA A 20 -9.37 3.19 -10.00
CA ALA A 20 -10.13 4.16 -9.23
C ALA A 20 -11.51 3.61 -8.84
N LYS A 21 -12.17 2.92 -9.78
CA LYS A 21 -13.48 2.30 -9.56
C LYS A 21 -13.36 1.14 -8.58
N GLU A 22 -12.36 0.30 -8.73
CA GLU A 22 -12.10 -0.83 -7.83
C GLU A 22 -11.83 -0.36 -6.41
N LEU A 23 -11.02 0.68 -6.24
CA LEU A 23 -10.74 1.21 -4.92
C LEU A 23 -12.01 1.77 -4.26
N ARG A 24 -12.85 2.46 -5.03
CA ARG A 24 -14.14 2.94 -4.51
C ARG A 24 -14.99 1.78 -4.00
N PHE A 25 -15.04 0.69 -4.75
CA PHE A 25 -15.76 -0.51 -4.36
C PHE A 25 -15.22 -1.07 -3.04
N LEU A 26 -13.89 -1.18 -2.90
CA LEU A 26 -13.28 -1.66 -1.65
C LEU A 26 -13.54 -0.73 -0.47
N LEU A 27 -13.52 0.58 -0.70
CA LEU A 27 -13.82 1.57 0.34
C LEU A 27 -15.26 1.43 0.84
N GLU A 28 -16.20 1.26 -0.07
CA GLU A 28 -17.60 1.04 0.27
C GLU A 28 -17.79 -0.25 1.07
N GLY A 29 -16.98 -1.26 0.79
CA GLY A 29 -17.00 -2.53 1.51
C GLY A 29 -16.29 -2.51 2.87
N GLY A 30 -15.62 -1.42 3.21
CA GLY A 30 -14.92 -1.30 4.49
C GLY A 30 -13.70 -2.21 4.63
N VAL A 31 -13.08 -2.62 3.53
CA VAL A 31 -11.97 -3.58 3.55
C VAL A 31 -10.61 -2.94 3.23
N VAL A 32 -10.56 -1.62 3.12
CA VAL A 32 -9.29 -0.90 2.87
C VAL A 32 -8.56 -0.66 4.18
N CYS A 33 -7.27 -0.96 4.16
CA CYS A 33 -6.37 -0.78 5.28
C CYS A 33 -5.40 0.36 4.99
N GLY A 34 -5.12 1.18 6.00
CA GLY A 34 -4.16 2.27 5.90
C GLY A 34 -2.81 1.92 6.50
N HIS A 35 -1.84 2.79 6.26
CA HIS A 35 -0.50 2.67 6.84
C HIS A 35 0.09 4.08 6.98
N ASP A 36 0.80 4.32 8.07
CA ASP A 36 1.39 5.65 8.35
C ASP A 36 2.29 6.13 7.22
N LEU A 37 3.06 5.24 6.60
CA LEU A 37 3.97 5.64 5.53
C LEU A 37 3.22 6.04 4.26
N VAL A 38 2.09 5.40 3.96
CA VAL A 38 1.23 5.82 2.84
C VAL A 38 0.62 7.19 3.14
N PHE A 39 0.15 7.38 4.38
CA PHE A 39 -0.35 8.69 4.79
C PHE A 39 0.69 9.78 4.57
N GLY A 40 1.94 9.53 5.00
CA GLY A 40 3.02 10.50 4.83
C GLY A 40 3.32 10.83 3.37
N GLU A 41 3.31 9.81 2.50
CA GLU A 41 3.51 10.04 1.08
C GLU A 41 2.38 10.84 0.44
N LEU A 42 1.14 10.55 0.81
CA LEU A 42 -0.02 11.30 0.31
C LEU A 42 0.00 12.74 0.83
N PHE A 43 0.37 12.93 2.09
CA PHE A 43 0.44 14.25 2.71
C PHE A 43 1.50 15.13 2.03
N ILE A 44 2.72 14.60 1.84
CA ILE A 44 3.81 15.36 1.23
C ILE A 44 3.58 15.62 -0.26
N GLY A 45 2.83 14.73 -0.92
CA GLY A 45 2.51 14.86 -2.34
C GLY A 45 1.31 15.75 -2.64
N ASP A 46 0.63 16.28 -1.64
CA ASP A 46 -0.54 17.14 -1.83
C ASP A 46 -0.13 18.60 -1.95
N PRO A 47 -0.17 19.18 -3.16
CA PRO A 47 0.28 20.56 -3.37
C PRO A 47 -0.65 21.59 -2.74
N SER A 48 -1.89 21.23 -2.44
CA SER A 48 -2.89 22.16 -1.93
C SER A 48 -3.14 22.05 -0.43
N GLY A 49 -2.73 20.94 0.19
CA GLY A 49 -3.02 20.64 1.58
C GLY A 49 -4.51 20.50 1.87
N ARG A 50 -5.34 20.18 0.86
CA ARG A 50 -6.80 20.20 0.96
C ARG A 50 -7.46 18.85 0.76
N LEU A 51 -6.71 17.76 0.71
CA LEU A 51 -7.29 16.45 0.46
C LEU A 51 -8.16 16.01 1.63
N LYS A 52 -9.46 15.85 1.37
CA LYS A 52 -10.39 15.33 2.37
C LYS A 52 -10.03 13.92 2.80
N LEU A 53 -9.42 13.15 1.91
CA LEU A 53 -8.94 11.81 2.20
C LEU A 53 -7.99 11.80 3.40
N LEU A 54 -7.10 12.80 3.50
CA LEU A 54 -6.14 12.86 4.60
C LEU A 54 -6.81 13.01 5.96
N ALA A 55 -7.97 13.64 6.01
CA ALA A 55 -8.75 13.75 7.24
C ALA A 55 -9.42 12.43 7.62
N LEU A 56 -9.75 11.59 6.63
CA LEU A 56 -10.44 10.33 6.84
C LEU A 56 -9.48 9.15 7.01
N TYR A 57 -8.30 9.23 6.41
CA TYR A 57 -7.34 8.13 6.33
C TYR A 57 -6.97 7.53 7.70
N PRO A 58 -6.71 8.33 8.74
CA PRO A 58 -6.39 7.75 10.05
C PRO A 58 -7.52 6.92 10.67
N ASN A 59 -8.75 7.06 10.17
CA ASN A 59 -9.90 6.30 10.65
C ASN A 59 -10.02 4.92 10.01
N PHE A 60 -9.27 4.64 8.94
CA PHE A 60 -9.22 3.29 8.38
C PHE A 60 -8.52 2.35 9.36
N HIS A 61 -8.82 1.06 9.25
CA HIS A 61 -8.02 0.06 9.95
C HIS A 61 -6.55 0.23 9.52
N GLN A 62 -5.65 0.35 10.48
CA GLN A 62 -4.24 0.63 10.19
C GLN A 62 -3.41 -0.64 10.26
N SER A 63 -2.60 -0.88 9.22
CA SER A 63 -1.54 -1.89 9.27
C SER A 63 -0.43 -1.43 10.20
N PRO A 64 0.25 -2.36 10.88
CA PRO A 64 1.27 -1.98 11.86
C PRO A 64 2.49 -1.34 11.21
N MET A 65 3.05 -0.33 11.89
CA MET A 65 4.37 0.19 11.59
C MET A 65 5.39 -0.73 12.23
N LEU A 66 6.10 -1.51 11.42
CA LEU A 66 7.14 -2.40 11.94
C LEU A 66 8.42 -1.62 12.26
N SER A 67 9.25 -2.18 13.12
CA SER A 67 10.53 -1.54 13.46
C SER A 67 11.47 -1.56 12.25
N HIS A 68 12.42 -0.62 12.24
CA HIS A 68 13.46 -0.57 11.21
C HIS A 68 14.18 -1.92 11.12
N GLN A 69 14.57 -2.49 12.26
CA GLN A 69 15.32 -3.75 12.29
C GLN A 69 14.49 -4.92 11.74
N ASP A 70 13.21 -4.97 12.08
CA ASP A 70 12.32 -6.03 11.57
C ASP A 70 12.24 -5.99 10.05
N VAL A 71 12.16 -4.79 9.47
CA VAL A 71 12.10 -4.65 8.01
C VAL A 71 13.43 -4.98 7.35
N VAL A 72 14.55 -4.60 7.97
CA VAL A 72 15.89 -5.01 7.49
C VAL A 72 15.99 -6.54 7.46
N ASP A 73 15.57 -7.19 8.55
CA ASP A 73 15.60 -8.66 8.64
C ASP A 73 14.69 -9.31 7.61
N PHE A 74 13.52 -8.71 7.36
CA PHE A 74 12.59 -9.18 6.33
C PHE A 74 13.22 -9.12 4.95
N VAL A 75 13.82 -7.99 4.59
CA VAL A 75 14.48 -7.81 3.29
C VAL A 75 15.61 -8.85 3.12
N ARG A 76 16.41 -9.04 4.17
CA ARG A 76 17.53 -9.97 4.14
C ARG A 76 17.05 -11.42 4.01
N SER A 77 16.09 -11.84 4.84
CA SER A 77 15.63 -13.22 4.84
C SER A 77 14.91 -13.61 3.56
N ARG A 78 14.22 -12.66 2.93
CA ARG A 78 13.49 -12.90 1.68
C ARG A 78 14.29 -12.52 0.44
N ARG A 79 15.52 -12.04 0.60
CA ARG A 79 16.43 -11.66 -0.50
C ARG A 79 15.80 -10.64 -1.44
N LEU A 80 15.22 -9.60 -0.88
CA LEU A 80 14.51 -8.57 -1.65
C LEU A 80 15.40 -7.43 -2.14
N HIS A 81 16.67 -7.44 -1.75
CA HIS A 81 17.64 -6.41 -2.17
C HIS A 81 17.84 -6.42 -3.69
N GLY A 82 18.00 -5.23 -4.27
CA GLY A 82 18.31 -5.10 -5.70
C GLY A 82 17.16 -5.43 -6.63
N ARG A 83 15.93 -5.51 -6.14
CA ARG A 83 14.77 -5.92 -6.94
C ARG A 83 13.86 -4.77 -7.36
N GLY A 84 14.31 -3.52 -7.18
CA GLY A 84 13.54 -2.36 -7.61
C GLY A 84 12.52 -1.86 -6.61
N ALA A 85 12.42 -2.46 -5.43
CA ALA A 85 11.54 -1.98 -4.37
C ALA A 85 12.27 -0.93 -3.51
N GLY A 86 11.58 0.16 -3.17
CA GLY A 86 12.10 1.17 -2.26
C GLY A 86 11.89 0.77 -0.80
N TRP A 87 12.49 1.56 0.10
CA TRP A 87 12.40 1.29 1.54
C TRP A 87 10.97 1.32 2.07
N ILE A 88 10.17 2.31 1.66
CA ILE A 88 8.77 2.38 2.05
C ILE A 88 8.01 1.16 1.52
N ASP A 89 8.28 0.77 0.28
CA ASP A 89 7.62 -0.38 -0.35
C ASP A 89 7.81 -1.67 0.46
N VAL A 90 9.05 -1.92 0.92
CA VAL A 90 9.30 -3.15 1.69
C VAL A 90 8.68 -3.08 3.08
N HIS A 91 8.55 -1.89 3.67
CA HIS A 91 7.77 -1.70 4.89
C HIS A 91 6.31 -2.13 4.70
N LEU A 92 5.71 -1.71 3.59
CA LEU A 92 4.30 -2.03 3.32
C LEU A 92 4.11 -3.52 3.09
N LEU A 93 5.01 -4.15 2.33
CA LEU A 93 4.97 -5.60 2.10
C LEU A 93 5.09 -6.38 3.40
N ALA A 94 6.04 -5.99 4.26
CA ALA A 94 6.24 -6.64 5.54
C ALA A 94 5.01 -6.50 6.44
N SER A 95 4.42 -5.31 6.49
CA SER A 95 3.21 -5.05 7.28
C SER A 95 2.03 -5.89 6.79
N ALA A 96 1.84 -5.99 5.48
CA ALA A 96 0.78 -6.81 4.90
C ALA A 96 0.97 -8.28 5.22
N LEU A 97 2.20 -8.78 5.08
CA LEU A 97 2.51 -10.18 5.34
C LEU A 97 2.27 -10.55 6.81
N VAL A 98 2.76 -9.75 7.74
CA VAL A 98 2.61 -9.99 9.17
C VAL A 98 1.14 -9.95 9.60
N SER A 99 0.36 -9.07 8.99
CA SER A 99 -1.06 -8.88 9.35
C SER A 99 -2.02 -9.82 8.62
N GLY A 100 -1.53 -10.59 7.66
CA GLY A 100 -2.39 -11.43 6.82
C GLY A 100 -3.26 -10.63 5.87
N HIS A 101 -2.83 -9.44 5.48
CA HIS A 101 -3.54 -8.59 4.53
C HIS A 101 -3.02 -8.81 3.12
N GLN A 102 -3.86 -8.53 2.13
CA GLN A 102 -3.42 -8.44 0.75
C GLN A 102 -2.81 -7.05 0.51
N PHE A 103 -1.95 -6.96 -0.48
CA PHE A 103 -1.28 -5.72 -0.86
C PHE A 103 -1.55 -5.39 -2.32
N TRP A 104 -2.02 -4.18 -2.58
CA TRP A 104 -2.39 -3.73 -3.93
C TRP A 104 -1.49 -2.59 -4.38
N THR A 105 -0.78 -2.81 -5.48
CA THR A 105 0.15 -1.83 -6.07
C THR A 105 0.00 -1.78 -7.58
N ALA A 106 0.35 -0.63 -8.17
CA ALA A 106 0.46 -0.46 -9.62
C ALA A 106 1.89 -0.64 -10.13
N ASP A 107 2.86 -0.78 -9.24
CA ASP A 107 4.27 -0.95 -9.59
C ASP A 107 4.56 -2.41 -9.93
N SER A 108 5.12 -2.67 -11.12
CA SER A 108 5.32 -4.03 -11.61
C SER A 108 6.36 -4.82 -10.80
N ASP A 109 7.43 -4.17 -10.36
CA ASP A 109 8.46 -4.83 -9.55
C ASP A 109 7.90 -5.22 -8.19
N LEU A 110 7.16 -4.31 -7.59
CA LEU A 110 6.54 -4.54 -6.29
C LEU A 110 5.45 -5.61 -6.37
N LEU A 111 4.67 -5.62 -7.44
CA LEU A 111 3.66 -6.64 -7.67
C LEU A 111 4.30 -8.03 -7.79
N SER A 112 5.41 -8.13 -8.49
CA SER A 112 6.14 -9.40 -8.63
C SER A 112 6.54 -9.94 -7.26
N ILE A 113 7.06 -9.09 -6.38
CA ILE A 113 7.43 -9.49 -5.02
C ILE A 113 6.20 -9.89 -4.21
N ALA A 114 5.12 -9.12 -4.31
CA ALA A 114 3.88 -9.42 -3.59
C ALA A 114 3.30 -10.77 -4.00
N ARG A 115 3.39 -11.12 -5.28
CA ARG A 115 2.98 -12.45 -5.77
C ARG A 115 3.82 -13.56 -5.14
N GLU A 116 5.14 -13.39 -5.10
CA GLU A 116 6.03 -14.38 -4.48
C GLU A 116 5.71 -14.58 -3.01
N LEU A 117 5.35 -13.52 -2.31
CA LEU A 117 5.01 -13.57 -0.89
C LEU A 117 3.57 -14.05 -0.64
N GLY A 118 2.78 -14.22 -1.68
CA GLY A 118 1.40 -14.69 -1.55
C GLY A 118 0.44 -13.63 -1.01
N VAL A 119 0.78 -12.35 -1.13
CA VAL A 119 -0.05 -11.25 -0.59
C VAL A 119 -0.64 -10.33 -1.68
N ALA A 120 -0.40 -10.60 -2.96
CA ALA A 120 -0.85 -9.71 -4.01
C ALA A 120 -2.37 -9.63 -4.12
N TYR A 121 -2.92 -8.42 -4.15
CA TYR A 121 -4.30 -8.17 -4.54
C TYR A 121 -4.30 -7.84 -6.03
N GLU A 122 -5.00 -8.63 -6.82
CA GLU A 122 -5.04 -8.47 -8.27
C GLU A 122 -6.49 -8.45 -8.75
N PRO A 123 -7.08 -7.27 -8.83
CA PRO A 123 -8.47 -7.18 -9.32
C PRO A 123 -8.56 -7.58 -10.79
N LYS A 124 -9.69 -8.16 -11.14
CA LYS A 124 -9.99 -8.52 -12.53
C LYS A 124 -10.83 -7.39 -13.12
N TYR A 125 -10.16 -6.60 -13.93
CA TYR A 125 -10.85 -5.51 -14.61
C TYR A 125 -11.53 -6.01 -15.89
#